data_e0d064ecfb1c15a6e2f7a9875955d0f5
#
_entry.id   e0d064ecfb1c15a6e2f7a9875955d0f5
#
_cell.length_a   1.000
_cell.length_b   1.000
_cell.length_c   1.000
_cell.angle_alpha   90.00
_cell.angle_beta   90.00
_cell.angle_gamma   90.00
#
_symmetry.space_group_name_H-M   'P 1'
#
loop_
_entity.id
_entity.type
_entity.pdbx_description
1 polymer ?
#
loop_
_entity_poly.entity_id
_entity_poly.type
_entity_poly.pdbx_seq_one_letter_code
_entity_poly.pdbx_strand_id
1 'polypeptide(L)'
;MTALDTAEARLAGLETTANLAWWDMACEATDATSAAAEAASAALEHALADPELAAITGDDRRAEVLHLMTAGRQRPPALIDRIVGLETEVMAAHSRYRAQVGGRELDAAAVDDVLQRSADAAEREAVWRAARGVGAVVAADLRELARLRNEGARALGHRDHYAMALALDELDEDRLYAMFDELEAAQAPAWATERAAIEAQRRAALGVDGPFQPWHMIDLFGQEAPSVGADPLDGAIGAVDALAAASAYFADLGHDVAGVVARSDLHPRPGKDQHAFMMHVDRRGDVRTLMNLTPTVRWLETTLHELGHAIYELALDPDLPWLLRQPAHILTTEAIAMLHGRRARDAAFLERYAGVPAALAQDPVNAATQRRALLVLAQWVQVMTRFERAFYADPDGDLDAIWWDLVERHQGIPRPAVPLVDAWASKIHLGVAPCYYHNYLLGEILASQIDAWTTSGPEVAERLLRPGASVRWDRLVEQATGAPLGIAAFVADASRP
;
A
#
# COMPACT_ATOMS: atom_id res chain seq x y z
N MET A 1 -24.47 -3.94 -30.34
CA MET A 1 -23.28 -4.12 -29.51
C MET A 1 -22.16 -3.32 -30.15
N THR A 2 -21.65 -2.33 -29.47
CA THR A 2 -20.54 -1.49 -29.97
C THR A 2 -19.20 -2.23 -29.85
N ALA A 3 -18.14 -1.72 -30.48
CA ALA A 3 -16.79 -2.28 -30.30
C ALA A 3 -16.40 -2.25 -28.80
N LEU A 4 -16.76 -1.18 -28.09
CA LEU A 4 -16.51 -1.02 -26.66
C LEU A 4 -17.26 -2.06 -25.81
N ASP A 5 -18.54 -2.37 -26.14
CA ASP A 5 -19.30 -3.41 -25.42
C ASP A 5 -18.69 -4.80 -25.64
N THR A 6 -18.14 -5.07 -26.83
CA THR A 6 -17.46 -6.33 -27.12
C THR A 6 -16.15 -6.44 -26.36
N ALA A 7 -15.37 -5.34 -26.27
CA ALA A 7 -14.16 -5.26 -25.50
C ALA A 7 -14.40 -5.49 -24.00
N GLU A 8 -15.41 -4.83 -23.45
CA GLU A 8 -15.81 -5.02 -22.04
C GLU A 8 -16.17 -6.48 -21.73
N ALA A 9 -17.00 -7.10 -22.57
CA ALA A 9 -17.41 -8.49 -22.36
C ALA A 9 -16.22 -9.47 -22.41
N ARG A 10 -15.26 -9.22 -23.32
CA ARG A 10 -14.01 -10.01 -23.42
C ARG A 10 -13.14 -9.82 -22.18
N LEU A 11 -12.87 -8.59 -21.80
CA LEU A 11 -12.01 -8.27 -20.65
C LEU A 11 -12.61 -8.73 -19.33
N ALA A 12 -13.91 -8.56 -19.13
CA ALA A 12 -14.62 -9.02 -17.92
C ALA A 12 -14.46 -10.54 -17.70
N GLY A 13 -14.55 -11.34 -18.75
CA GLY A 13 -14.37 -12.78 -18.66
C GLY A 13 -12.93 -13.18 -18.33
N LEU A 14 -11.96 -12.51 -18.94
CA LEU A 14 -10.54 -12.77 -18.70
C LEU A 14 -10.11 -12.32 -17.31
N GLU A 15 -10.54 -11.13 -16.87
CA GLU A 15 -10.23 -10.63 -15.53
C GLU A 15 -10.83 -11.52 -14.44
N THR A 16 -12.09 -11.93 -14.58
CA THR A 16 -12.71 -12.86 -13.62
C THR A 16 -11.92 -14.18 -13.54
N THR A 17 -11.48 -14.71 -14.68
CA THR A 17 -10.69 -15.94 -14.71
C THR A 17 -9.32 -15.76 -14.05
N ALA A 18 -8.65 -14.65 -14.31
CA ALA A 18 -7.36 -14.33 -13.70
C ALA A 18 -7.48 -14.12 -12.19
N ASN A 19 -8.50 -13.38 -11.75
CA ASN A 19 -8.77 -13.15 -10.34
C ASN A 19 -9.06 -14.44 -9.57
N LEU A 20 -9.87 -15.34 -10.13
CA LEU A 20 -10.15 -16.65 -9.50
C LEU A 20 -8.90 -17.52 -9.40
N ALA A 21 -8.12 -17.60 -10.47
CA ALA A 21 -6.88 -18.39 -10.46
C ALA A 21 -5.84 -17.80 -9.48
N TRP A 22 -5.74 -16.49 -9.40
CA TRP A 22 -4.86 -15.81 -8.45
C TRP A 22 -5.35 -16.00 -7.00
N TRP A 23 -6.66 -15.94 -6.76
CA TRP A 23 -7.27 -16.24 -5.46
C TRP A 23 -6.92 -17.66 -4.99
N ASP A 24 -7.08 -18.65 -5.86
CA ASP A 24 -6.79 -20.04 -5.53
C ASP A 24 -5.31 -20.24 -5.20
N MET A 25 -4.41 -19.60 -5.96
CA MET A 25 -2.97 -19.60 -5.67
C MET A 25 -2.65 -18.92 -4.34
N ALA A 26 -3.25 -17.78 -4.05
CA ALA A 26 -3.03 -17.05 -2.79
C ALA A 26 -3.54 -17.82 -1.58
N CYS A 27 -4.66 -18.55 -1.72
CA CYS A 27 -5.20 -19.44 -0.69
C CYS A 27 -4.35 -20.68 -0.46
N GLU A 28 -3.80 -21.26 -1.52
CA GLU A 28 -2.99 -22.48 -1.45
C GLU A 28 -1.98 -22.53 -2.62
N ALA A 29 -0.75 -22.09 -2.36
CA ALA A 29 0.32 -22.06 -3.34
C ALA A 29 0.85 -23.48 -3.62
N THR A 30 0.47 -24.03 -4.77
CA THR A 30 0.97 -25.28 -5.34
C THR A 30 1.50 -25.03 -6.75
N ASP A 31 2.27 -25.96 -7.30
CA ASP A 31 2.71 -25.86 -8.72
C ASP A 31 1.53 -25.71 -9.68
N ALA A 32 0.41 -26.40 -9.41
CA ALA A 32 -0.79 -26.36 -10.23
C ALA A 32 -1.52 -25.00 -10.14
N THR A 33 -1.72 -24.48 -8.94
CA THR A 33 -2.39 -23.17 -8.74
C THR A 33 -1.52 -22.03 -9.26
N SER A 34 -0.20 -22.10 -9.09
CA SER A 34 0.74 -21.11 -9.63
C SER A 34 0.74 -21.11 -11.15
N ALA A 35 0.79 -22.28 -11.80
CA ALA A 35 0.72 -22.38 -13.27
C ALA A 35 -0.62 -21.90 -13.83
N ALA A 36 -1.74 -22.15 -13.12
CA ALA A 36 -3.05 -21.66 -13.53
C ALA A 36 -3.15 -20.14 -13.43
N ALA A 37 -2.65 -19.55 -12.34
CA ALA A 37 -2.62 -18.10 -12.15
C ALA A 37 -1.74 -17.41 -13.18
N GLU A 38 -0.55 -17.96 -13.48
CA GLU A 38 0.35 -17.45 -14.51
C GLU A 38 -0.33 -17.46 -15.90
N ALA A 39 -0.92 -18.59 -16.29
CA ALA A 39 -1.57 -18.72 -17.59
C ALA A 39 -2.76 -17.76 -17.74
N ALA A 40 -3.59 -17.61 -16.70
CA ALA A 40 -4.75 -16.73 -16.74
C ALA A 40 -4.36 -15.24 -16.73
N SER A 41 -3.35 -14.87 -15.96
CA SER A 41 -2.80 -13.51 -15.96
C SER A 41 -2.16 -13.15 -17.31
N ALA A 42 -1.39 -14.06 -17.90
CA ALA A 42 -0.81 -13.86 -19.22
C ALA A 42 -1.89 -13.67 -20.31
N ALA A 43 -2.99 -14.42 -20.23
CA ALA A 43 -4.09 -14.27 -21.18
C ALA A 43 -4.77 -12.88 -21.08
N LEU A 44 -4.94 -12.37 -19.87
CA LEU A 44 -5.46 -11.01 -19.65
C LEU A 44 -4.49 -9.95 -20.14
N GLU A 45 -3.20 -10.06 -19.81
CA GLU A 45 -2.17 -9.11 -20.25
C GLU A 45 -2.03 -9.08 -21.78
N HIS A 46 -2.06 -10.24 -22.44
CA HIS A 46 -2.04 -10.30 -23.90
C HIS A 46 -3.28 -9.66 -24.51
N ALA A 47 -4.45 -9.81 -23.89
CA ALA A 47 -5.66 -9.14 -24.36
C ALA A 47 -5.57 -7.62 -24.20
N LEU A 48 -5.02 -7.13 -23.08
CA LEU A 48 -4.83 -5.70 -22.85
C LEU A 48 -3.74 -5.10 -23.78
N ALA A 49 -2.77 -5.91 -24.23
CA ALA A 49 -1.76 -5.51 -25.20
C ALA A 49 -2.25 -5.56 -26.66
N ASP A 50 -3.49 -6.01 -26.91
CA ASP A 50 -4.08 -6.12 -28.25
C ASP A 50 -4.23 -4.71 -28.88
N PRO A 51 -3.56 -4.42 -30.02
CA PRO A 51 -3.67 -3.12 -30.67
C PRO A 51 -5.10 -2.77 -31.14
N GLU A 52 -5.94 -3.77 -31.39
CA GLU A 52 -7.34 -3.55 -31.77
C GLU A 52 -8.13 -2.97 -30.59
N LEU A 53 -7.85 -3.39 -29.36
CA LEU A 53 -8.45 -2.79 -28.16
C LEU A 53 -7.93 -1.38 -27.91
N ALA A 54 -6.63 -1.16 -28.06
CA ALA A 54 -6.02 0.16 -27.89
C ALA A 54 -6.49 1.19 -28.95
N ALA A 55 -6.94 0.72 -30.12
CA ALA A 55 -7.49 1.54 -31.19
C ALA A 55 -8.94 1.97 -30.94
N ILE A 56 -9.64 1.41 -29.96
CA ILE A 56 -10.99 1.82 -29.59
C ILE A 56 -10.91 3.19 -28.91
N THR A 57 -11.46 4.20 -29.56
CA THR A 57 -11.53 5.57 -29.07
C THR A 57 -12.97 6.01 -28.89
N GLY A 58 -13.20 7.01 -28.04
CA GLY A 58 -14.50 7.64 -27.80
C GLY A 58 -14.32 8.87 -26.93
N ASP A 59 -15.37 9.67 -26.85
CA ASP A 59 -15.39 10.91 -26.06
C ASP A 59 -15.99 10.69 -24.66
N ASP A 60 -16.25 9.45 -24.30
CA ASP A 60 -16.84 9.09 -23.00
C ASP A 60 -15.79 8.47 -22.04
N ARG A 61 -16.12 8.47 -20.76
CA ARG A 61 -15.23 7.96 -19.69
C ARG A 61 -14.91 6.46 -19.83
N ARG A 62 -15.78 5.66 -20.46
CA ARG A 62 -15.51 4.22 -20.71
C ARG A 62 -14.33 4.05 -21.66
N ALA A 63 -14.32 4.83 -22.75
CA ALA A 63 -13.22 4.78 -23.71
C ALA A 63 -11.90 5.27 -23.10
N GLU A 64 -11.97 6.32 -22.25
CA GLU A 64 -10.82 6.82 -21.53
C GLU A 64 -10.28 5.78 -20.54
N VAL A 65 -11.12 5.11 -19.75
CA VAL A 65 -10.70 4.05 -18.82
C VAL A 65 -10.09 2.86 -19.61
N LEU A 66 -10.67 2.45 -20.72
CA LEU A 66 -10.08 1.42 -21.57
C LEU A 66 -8.69 1.84 -22.09
N HIS A 67 -8.55 3.11 -22.50
CA HIS A 67 -7.25 3.65 -22.92
C HIS A 67 -6.23 3.57 -21.76
N LEU A 68 -6.56 4.00 -20.56
CA LEU A 68 -5.68 3.92 -19.39
C LEU A 68 -5.24 2.46 -19.11
N MET A 69 -6.17 1.50 -19.24
CA MET A 69 -5.86 0.07 -19.06
C MET A 69 -4.93 -0.49 -20.13
N THR A 70 -5.01 -0.01 -21.38
CA THR A 70 -4.30 -0.60 -22.52
C THR A 70 -3.02 0.13 -22.92
N ALA A 71 -2.95 1.45 -22.73
CA ALA A 71 -1.89 2.30 -23.28
C ALA A 71 -0.48 1.88 -22.83
N GLY A 72 -0.29 1.63 -21.53
CA GLY A 72 1.01 1.20 -21.00
C GLY A 72 1.46 -0.19 -21.46
N ARG A 73 0.56 -0.99 -22.04
CA ARG A 73 0.81 -2.35 -22.51
C ARG A 73 1.14 -2.44 -24.00
N GLN A 74 1.06 -1.34 -24.74
CA GLN A 74 1.37 -1.28 -26.18
C GLN A 74 2.89 -1.29 -26.43
N ARG A 75 3.55 -2.38 -26.03
CA ARG A 75 5.00 -2.60 -26.13
C ARG A 75 5.29 -3.85 -26.96
N PRO A 76 6.52 -4.00 -27.52
CA PRO A 76 6.91 -5.23 -28.18
C PRO A 76 6.75 -6.45 -27.25
N PRO A 77 6.15 -7.56 -27.70
CA PRO A 77 5.95 -8.76 -26.86
C PRO A 77 7.24 -9.26 -26.18
N ALA A 78 8.36 -9.28 -26.92
CA ALA A 78 9.65 -9.69 -26.37
C ALA A 78 10.13 -8.78 -25.22
N LEU A 79 9.75 -7.50 -25.20
CA LEU A 79 10.07 -6.60 -24.10
C LEU A 79 9.19 -6.89 -22.88
N ILE A 80 7.91 -7.19 -23.11
CA ILE A 80 6.98 -7.60 -22.04
C ILE A 80 7.49 -8.88 -21.37
N ASP A 81 7.83 -9.90 -22.15
CA ASP A 81 8.32 -11.19 -21.64
C ASP A 81 9.59 -11.02 -20.78
N ARG A 82 10.52 -10.15 -21.21
CA ARG A 82 11.74 -9.85 -20.42
C ARG A 82 11.43 -9.14 -19.11
N ILE A 83 10.51 -8.18 -19.12
CA ILE A 83 10.09 -7.45 -17.92
C ILE A 83 9.45 -8.43 -16.93
N VAL A 84 8.47 -9.22 -17.37
CA VAL A 84 7.76 -10.21 -16.53
C VAL A 84 8.73 -11.26 -15.97
N GLY A 85 9.67 -11.73 -16.79
CA GLY A 85 10.71 -12.66 -16.35
C GLY A 85 11.54 -12.10 -15.19
N LEU A 86 12.07 -10.88 -15.34
CA LEU A 86 12.86 -10.23 -14.29
C LEU A 86 12.03 -9.89 -13.04
N GLU A 87 10.78 -9.46 -13.17
CA GLU A 87 9.87 -9.24 -12.04
C GLU A 87 9.70 -10.53 -11.24
N THR A 88 9.51 -11.65 -11.94
CA THR A 88 9.38 -12.98 -11.31
C THR A 88 10.68 -13.40 -10.61
N GLU A 89 11.83 -13.17 -11.22
CA GLU A 89 13.15 -13.49 -10.65
C GLU A 89 13.42 -12.65 -9.37
N VAL A 90 13.15 -11.35 -9.41
CA VAL A 90 13.28 -10.45 -8.27
C VAL A 90 12.36 -10.88 -7.12
N MET A 91 11.09 -11.17 -7.42
CA MET A 91 10.14 -11.64 -6.41
C MET A 91 10.58 -12.97 -5.78
N ALA A 92 11.02 -13.92 -6.62
CA ALA A 92 11.52 -15.22 -6.17
C ALA A 92 12.80 -15.09 -5.32
N ALA A 93 13.70 -14.16 -5.66
CA ALA A 93 14.90 -13.88 -4.88
C ALA A 93 14.54 -13.35 -3.47
N HIS A 94 13.62 -12.38 -3.37
CA HIS A 94 13.13 -11.88 -2.09
C HIS A 94 12.46 -12.97 -1.25
N SER A 95 11.59 -13.78 -1.85
CA SER A 95 10.86 -14.83 -1.14
C SER A 95 11.77 -15.93 -0.58
N ARG A 96 12.84 -16.28 -1.33
CA ARG A 96 13.80 -17.30 -0.93
C ARG A 96 14.92 -16.79 -0.03
N TYR A 97 15.14 -15.49 0.03
CA TYR A 97 16.22 -14.91 0.82
C TYR A 97 16.06 -15.24 2.30
N ARG A 98 17.15 -15.63 2.95
CA ARG A 98 17.22 -15.84 4.38
C ARG A 98 18.43 -15.11 4.93
N ALA A 99 18.18 -14.24 5.91
CA ALA A 99 19.24 -13.50 6.57
C ALA A 99 20.11 -14.46 7.41
N GLN A 100 21.44 -14.40 7.24
CA GLN A 100 22.37 -15.28 7.94
C GLN A 100 23.00 -14.55 9.12
N VAL A 101 22.67 -14.96 10.34
CA VAL A 101 23.18 -14.31 11.56
C VAL A 101 23.64 -15.37 12.58
N GLY A 102 24.92 -15.38 12.90
CA GLY A 102 25.45 -16.30 13.92
C GLY A 102 25.18 -17.77 13.66
N GLY A 103 25.16 -18.19 12.39
CA GLY A 103 24.85 -19.56 11.98
C GLY A 103 23.35 -19.91 11.97
N ARG A 104 22.47 -18.94 12.22
CA ARG A 104 21.00 -19.08 12.08
C ARG A 104 20.54 -18.49 10.75
N GLU A 105 19.57 -19.13 10.12
CA GLU A 105 18.82 -18.61 8.99
C GLU A 105 17.53 -17.97 9.52
N LEU A 106 17.31 -16.70 9.16
CA LEU A 106 16.14 -15.94 9.57
C LEU A 106 15.32 -15.60 8.32
N ASP A 107 14.03 -15.92 8.36
CA ASP A 107 13.04 -15.42 7.41
C ASP A 107 12.57 -14.02 7.79
N ALA A 108 11.69 -13.42 6.98
CA ALA A 108 11.20 -12.07 7.21
C ALA A 108 10.49 -11.92 8.58
N ALA A 109 9.69 -12.92 8.98
CA ALA A 109 8.98 -12.89 10.26
C ALA A 109 9.95 -12.92 11.46
N ALA A 110 11.00 -13.72 11.38
CA ALA A 110 12.03 -13.78 12.42
C ALA A 110 12.87 -12.49 12.47
N VAL A 111 13.13 -11.85 11.33
CA VAL A 111 13.75 -10.52 11.26
C VAL A 111 12.89 -9.48 11.94
N ASP A 112 11.61 -9.43 11.60
CA ASP A 112 10.65 -8.49 12.20
C ASP A 112 10.54 -8.70 13.73
N ASP A 113 10.46 -9.95 14.19
CA ASP A 113 10.40 -10.26 15.63
C ASP A 113 11.62 -9.70 16.39
N VAL A 114 12.84 -9.87 15.84
CA VAL A 114 14.04 -9.28 16.44
C VAL A 114 13.99 -7.77 16.44
N LEU A 115 13.62 -7.12 15.32
CA LEU A 115 13.57 -5.67 15.20
C LEU A 115 12.47 -5.05 16.08
N GLN A 116 11.40 -5.75 16.35
CA GLN A 116 10.32 -5.28 17.22
C GLN A 116 10.64 -5.49 18.71
N ARG A 117 11.25 -6.62 19.09
CA ARG A 117 11.29 -7.07 20.48
C ARG A 117 12.68 -7.11 21.12
N SER A 118 13.75 -7.34 20.35
CA SER A 118 15.08 -7.44 20.96
C SER A 118 15.55 -6.10 21.54
N ALA A 119 16.06 -6.13 22.77
CA ALA A 119 16.72 -5.00 23.41
C ALA A 119 18.23 -4.97 23.14
N ASP A 120 18.79 -6.00 22.49
CA ASP A 120 20.22 -6.08 22.16
C ASP A 120 20.50 -5.33 20.85
N ALA A 121 21.12 -4.16 20.96
CA ALA A 121 21.47 -3.33 19.82
C ALA A 121 22.42 -4.01 18.84
N ALA A 122 23.33 -4.89 19.33
CA ALA A 122 24.26 -5.61 18.47
C ALA A 122 23.56 -6.74 17.68
N GLU A 123 22.63 -7.46 18.31
CA GLU A 123 21.79 -8.43 17.60
C GLU A 123 20.95 -7.73 16.52
N ARG A 124 20.32 -6.60 16.85
CA ARG A 124 19.53 -5.80 15.91
C ARG A 124 20.35 -5.34 14.71
N GLU A 125 21.57 -4.83 14.94
CA GLU A 125 22.49 -4.44 13.86
C GLU A 125 22.81 -5.62 12.96
N ALA A 126 23.19 -6.76 13.53
CA ALA A 126 23.54 -7.96 12.77
C ALA A 126 22.36 -8.45 11.91
N VAL A 127 21.15 -8.50 12.48
CA VAL A 127 19.93 -8.92 11.78
C VAL A 127 19.55 -7.91 10.70
N TRP A 128 19.55 -6.61 11.01
CA TRP A 128 19.23 -5.55 10.06
C TRP A 128 20.15 -5.58 8.85
N ARG A 129 21.49 -5.69 9.08
CA ARG A 129 22.47 -5.76 8.00
C ARG A 129 22.29 -7.01 7.14
N ALA A 130 22.12 -8.16 7.79
CA ALA A 130 21.92 -9.42 7.08
C ALA A 130 20.62 -9.40 6.24
N ALA A 131 19.53 -8.91 6.77
CA ALA A 131 18.24 -8.83 6.05
C ALA A 131 18.32 -7.87 4.84
N ARG A 132 18.96 -6.71 5.01
CA ARG A 132 19.17 -5.74 3.92
C ARG A 132 20.14 -6.25 2.84
N GLY A 133 20.87 -7.30 3.11
CA GLY A 133 21.78 -7.96 2.15
C GLY A 133 21.07 -8.54 0.90
N VAL A 134 19.76 -8.75 0.94
CA VAL A 134 18.98 -9.11 -0.25
C VAL A 134 19.12 -8.07 -1.37
N GLY A 135 19.34 -6.80 -1.02
CA GLY A 135 19.56 -5.73 -2.00
C GLY A 135 20.69 -6.03 -2.95
N ALA A 136 21.85 -6.48 -2.43
CA ALA A 136 23.00 -6.86 -3.27
C ALA A 136 22.71 -8.05 -4.22
N VAL A 137 21.72 -8.89 -3.88
CA VAL A 137 21.31 -10.01 -4.73
C VAL A 137 20.47 -9.54 -5.93
N VAL A 138 19.59 -8.54 -5.74
CA VAL A 138 18.60 -8.15 -6.76
C VAL A 138 18.90 -6.81 -7.44
N ALA A 139 19.92 -6.07 -7.00
CA ALA A 139 20.19 -4.72 -7.52
C ALA A 139 20.46 -4.69 -9.03
N ALA A 140 21.19 -5.66 -9.55
CA ALA A 140 21.50 -5.73 -10.98
C ALA A 140 20.21 -5.95 -11.81
N ASP A 141 19.34 -6.83 -11.36
CA ASP A 141 18.07 -7.15 -12.01
C ASP A 141 17.10 -5.96 -11.93
N LEU A 142 17.04 -5.26 -10.78
CA LEU A 142 16.25 -4.06 -10.64
C LEU A 142 16.70 -2.92 -11.57
N ARG A 143 18.02 -2.72 -11.73
CA ARG A 143 18.57 -1.74 -12.68
C ARG A 143 18.21 -2.10 -14.12
N GLU A 144 18.33 -3.38 -14.49
CA GLU A 144 17.94 -3.85 -15.82
C GLU A 144 16.43 -3.71 -16.03
N LEU A 145 15.64 -4.06 -15.03
CA LEU A 145 14.19 -3.89 -15.05
C LEU A 145 13.79 -2.43 -15.28
N ALA A 146 14.46 -1.49 -14.60
CA ALA A 146 14.22 -0.05 -14.79
C ALA A 146 14.58 0.40 -16.22
N ARG A 147 15.69 -0.09 -16.80
CA ARG A 147 16.06 0.22 -18.19
C ARG A 147 15.02 -0.29 -19.18
N LEU A 148 14.55 -1.54 -19.04
CA LEU A 148 13.52 -2.13 -19.89
C LEU A 148 12.17 -1.42 -19.77
N ARG A 149 11.76 -1.09 -18.55
CA ARG A 149 10.54 -0.31 -18.32
C ARG A 149 10.65 1.08 -18.95
N ASN A 150 11.81 1.73 -18.82
CA ASN A 150 12.10 3.03 -19.48
C ASN A 150 12.13 2.93 -21.01
N GLU A 151 12.68 1.84 -21.58
CA GLU A 151 12.64 1.57 -23.01
C GLU A 151 11.20 1.54 -23.52
N GLY A 152 10.34 0.77 -22.82
CA GLY A 152 8.92 0.69 -23.15
C GLY A 152 8.20 2.03 -23.04
N ALA A 153 8.44 2.78 -21.95
CA ALA A 153 7.82 4.08 -21.74
C ALA A 153 8.22 5.12 -22.79
N ARG A 154 9.51 5.15 -23.17
CA ARG A 154 10.01 6.05 -24.22
C ARG A 154 9.47 5.72 -25.59
N ALA A 155 9.30 4.42 -25.90
CA ALA A 155 8.65 3.99 -27.14
C ALA A 155 7.19 4.45 -27.24
N LEU A 156 6.54 4.69 -26.10
CA LEU A 156 5.18 5.21 -26.00
C LEU A 156 5.13 6.76 -25.87
N GLY A 157 6.28 7.43 -25.96
CA GLY A 157 6.37 8.90 -25.94
C GLY A 157 6.52 9.55 -24.58
N HIS A 158 6.72 8.76 -23.51
CA HIS A 158 6.97 9.27 -22.18
C HIS A 158 8.47 9.51 -21.91
N ARG A 159 8.80 10.36 -20.97
CA ARG A 159 10.18 10.64 -20.56
C ARG A 159 10.87 9.36 -20.00
N ASP A 160 10.19 8.67 -19.13
CA ASP A 160 10.62 7.46 -18.44
C ASP A 160 9.38 6.70 -17.92
N HIS A 161 9.60 5.55 -17.28
CA HIS A 161 8.53 4.72 -16.74
C HIS A 161 7.77 5.43 -15.60
N TYR A 162 8.45 6.24 -14.77
CA TYR A 162 7.80 6.98 -13.68
C TYR A 162 6.78 7.99 -14.21
N ALA A 163 7.18 8.79 -15.19
CA ALA A 163 6.28 9.74 -15.86
C ALA A 163 5.10 9.04 -16.55
N MET A 164 5.34 7.88 -17.19
CA MET A 164 4.28 7.09 -17.79
C MET A 164 3.30 6.56 -16.75
N ALA A 165 3.82 5.98 -15.67
CA ALA A 165 2.99 5.41 -14.59
C ALA A 165 2.06 6.47 -14.00
N LEU A 166 2.57 7.65 -13.63
CA LEU A 166 1.76 8.75 -13.11
C LEU A 166 0.71 9.22 -14.12
N ALA A 167 1.08 9.37 -15.40
CA ALA A 167 0.14 9.83 -16.43
C ALA A 167 -1.01 8.83 -16.63
N LEU A 168 -0.72 7.52 -16.63
CA LEU A 168 -1.72 6.47 -16.77
C LEU A 168 -2.54 6.25 -15.49
N ASP A 169 -2.02 6.71 -14.36
CA ASP A 169 -2.71 6.77 -13.07
C ASP A 169 -3.46 8.12 -12.87
N GLU A 170 -3.63 8.89 -13.93
CA GLU A 170 -4.32 10.20 -13.93
C GLU A 170 -3.74 11.20 -12.93
N LEU A 171 -2.44 11.09 -12.64
CA LEU A 171 -1.71 11.99 -11.74
C LEU A 171 -0.81 12.95 -12.52
N ASP A 172 -0.80 14.21 -12.09
CA ASP A 172 0.15 15.23 -12.56
C ASP A 172 1.37 15.21 -11.64
N GLU A 173 2.55 14.94 -12.22
CA GLU A 173 3.81 14.84 -11.47
C GLU A 173 4.17 16.12 -10.73
N ASP A 174 4.04 17.27 -11.38
CA ASP A 174 4.42 18.56 -10.77
C ASP A 174 3.48 18.92 -9.61
N ARG A 175 2.18 18.69 -9.78
CA ARG A 175 1.18 18.90 -8.73
C ARG A 175 1.38 17.94 -7.55
N LEU A 176 1.72 16.67 -7.81
CA LEU A 176 2.02 15.69 -6.78
C LEU A 176 3.19 16.16 -5.90
N TYR A 177 4.30 16.55 -6.52
CA TYR A 177 5.47 17.01 -5.77
C TYR A 177 5.24 18.35 -5.09
N ALA A 178 4.52 19.30 -5.71
CA ALA A 178 4.14 20.55 -5.06
C ALA A 178 3.32 20.30 -3.78
N MET A 179 2.35 19.38 -3.82
CA MET A 179 1.57 18.96 -2.63
C MET A 179 2.46 18.33 -1.56
N PHE A 180 3.40 17.47 -1.96
CA PHE A 180 4.32 16.81 -1.03
C PHE A 180 5.32 17.79 -0.39
N ASP A 181 5.80 18.78 -1.14
CA ASP A 181 6.66 19.84 -0.60
C ASP A 181 5.90 20.75 0.38
N GLU A 182 4.66 21.09 0.06
CA GLU A 182 3.76 21.84 0.95
C GLU A 182 3.49 21.06 2.25
N LEU A 183 3.22 19.76 2.14
CA LEU A 183 3.00 18.88 3.30
C LEU A 183 4.26 18.80 4.17
N GLU A 184 5.44 18.57 3.58
CA GLU A 184 6.72 18.52 4.30
C GLU A 184 6.92 19.83 5.11
N ALA A 185 6.71 20.97 4.47
CA ALA A 185 6.85 22.28 5.12
C ALA A 185 5.85 22.45 6.28
N ALA A 186 4.58 22.08 6.07
CA ALA A 186 3.53 22.22 7.07
C ALA A 186 3.74 21.31 8.30
N GLN A 187 4.29 20.11 8.09
CA GLN A 187 4.53 19.14 9.16
C GLN A 187 5.90 19.27 9.83
N ALA A 188 6.82 20.06 9.29
CA ALA A 188 8.20 20.11 9.77
C ALA A 188 8.35 20.32 11.30
N PRO A 189 7.59 21.23 11.97
CA PRO A 189 7.71 21.39 13.41
C PRO A 189 7.22 20.19 14.22
N ALA A 190 6.09 19.58 13.80
CA ALA A 190 5.52 18.39 14.43
C ALA A 190 6.46 17.20 14.25
N TRP A 191 6.96 17.01 13.03
CA TRP A 191 7.92 15.94 12.72
C TRP A 191 9.24 16.09 13.50
N ALA A 192 9.80 17.28 13.60
CA ALA A 192 11.02 17.50 14.37
C ALA A 192 10.87 17.11 15.86
N THR A 193 9.72 17.42 16.45
CA THR A 193 9.38 17.04 17.84
C THR A 193 9.23 15.52 17.95
N GLU A 194 8.45 14.92 17.06
CA GLU A 194 8.14 13.50 17.11
C GLU A 194 9.38 12.62 16.84
N ARG A 195 10.20 13.02 15.86
CA ARG A 195 11.47 12.35 15.57
C ARG A 195 12.39 12.34 16.78
N ALA A 196 12.53 13.48 17.47
CA ALA A 196 13.35 13.55 18.68
C ALA A 196 12.79 12.65 19.81
N ALA A 197 11.46 12.56 19.93
CA ALA A 197 10.80 11.67 20.89
C ALA A 197 11.03 10.19 20.54
N ILE A 198 10.89 9.80 19.28
CA ILE A 198 11.21 8.44 18.79
C ILE A 198 12.66 8.08 19.10
N GLU A 199 13.60 8.96 18.73
CA GLU A 199 15.03 8.72 18.98
C GLU A 199 15.32 8.53 20.46
N ALA A 200 14.82 9.42 21.31
CA ALA A 200 15.01 9.34 22.77
C ALA A 200 14.41 8.06 23.36
N GLN A 201 13.20 7.71 22.95
CA GLN A 201 12.50 6.50 23.38
C GLN A 201 13.27 5.24 22.97
N ARG A 202 13.70 5.15 21.71
CA ARG A 202 14.40 3.98 21.19
C ARG A 202 15.79 3.83 21.83
N ARG A 203 16.53 4.92 22.03
CA ARG A 203 17.80 4.89 22.77
C ARG A 203 17.62 4.39 24.19
N ALA A 204 16.62 4.88 24.90
CA ALA A 204 16.33 4.44 26.27
C ALA A 204 15.96 2.96 26.32
N ALA A 205 15.11 2.49 25.40
CA ALA A 205 14.69 1.09 25.33
C ALA A 205 15.85 0.13 25.02
N LEU A 206 16.86 0.58 24.25
CA LEU A 206 18.02 -0.22 23.86
C LEU A 206 19.24 0.01 24.74
N GLY A 207 19.20 0.95 25.69
CA GLY A 207 20.35 1.29 26.57
C GLY A 207 21.55 1.81 25.81
N VAL A 208 21.35 2.56 24.71
CA VAL A 208 22.43 3.05 23.85
C VAL A 208 22.68 4.54 24.02
N ASP A 209 23.93 4.93 24.26
CA ASP A 209 24.36 6.33 24.40
C ASP A 209 24.97 6.90 23.09
N GLY A 210 25.25 6.04 22.11
CA GLY A 210 25.86 6.40 20.83
C GLY A 210 24.91 7.10 19.86
N PRO A 211 25.35 7.42 18.65
CA PRO A 211 24.50 7.99 17.59
C PRO A 211 23.32 7.08 17.26
N PHE A 212 22.17 7.68 16.93
CA PHE A 212 21.03 6.90 16.44
C PHE A 212 21.41 6.15 15.18
N GLN A 213 20.88 4.95 15.00
CA GLN A 213 21.22 4.06 13.88
C GLN A 213 19.94 3.49 13.26
N PRO A 214 19.96 3.08 11.97
CA PRO A 214 18.77 2.51 11.32
C PRO A 214 18.20 1.29 12.06
N TRP A 215 19.03 0.42 12.61
CA TRP A 215 18.61 -0.77 13.36
C TRP A 215 18.08 -0.47 14.77
N HIS A 216 18.03 0.80 15.17
CA HIS A 216 17.30 1.21 16.37
C HIS A 216 15.80 1.35 16.11
N MET A 217 15.36 1.48 14.86
CA MET A 217 13.94 1.47 14.47
C MET A 217 13.34 0.07 14.65
N ILE A 218 12.01 -0.04 14.61
CA ILE A 218 11.29 -1.30 14.85
C ILE A 218 11.09 -2.14 13.60
N ASP A 219 11.55 -1.65 12.46
CA ASP A 219 11.48 -2.33 11.15
C ASP A 219 12.73 -2.01 10.31
N LEU A 220 12.85 -2.65 9.15
CA LEU A 220 14.03 -2.54 8.28
C LEU A 220 14.24 -1.14 7.67
N PHE A 221 13.18 -0.34 7.56
CA PHE A 221 13.16 0.89 6.75
C PHE A 221 12.79 2.14 7.55
N GLY A 222 12.41 2.00 8.83
CA GLY A 222 11.85 3.08 9.62
C GLY A 222 10.49 3.57 9.07
N GLN A 223 9.72 2.66 8.51
CA GLN A 223 8.40 2.93 7.94
C GLN A 223 7.27 2.73 8.94
N GLU A 224 7.51 1.98 10.01
CA GLU A 224 6.56 1.72 11.07
C GLU A 224 6.84 2.59 12.31
N ALA A 225 5.79 3.11 12.90
CA ALA A 225 5.89 3.95 14.07
C ALA A 225 5.93 3.10 15.34
N PRO A 226 6.94 3.25 16.22
CA PRO A 226 6.89 2.65 17.54
C PRO A 226 5.77 3.29 18.36
N SER A 227 5.09 2.52 19.21
CA SER A 227 4.11 3.06 20.16
C SER A 227 4.75 4.18 21.02
N VAL A 228 3.96 5.21 21.37
CA VAL A 228 4.45 6.37 22.17
C VAL A 228 4.91 5.94 23.56
N GLY A 229 4.40 4.81 24.05
CA GLY A 229 4.76 4.21 25.33
C GLY A 229 4.39 2.74 25.37
N ALA A 230 4.10 2.19 26.55
CA ALA A 230 3.45 0.89 26.67
C ALA A 230 2.09 0.97 25.98
N ASP A 231 1.82 0.05 25.06
CA ASP A 231 0.54 0.05 24.33
C ASP A 231 -0.59 -0.36 25.28
N PRO A 232 -1.59 0.52 25.54
CA PRO A 232 -2.67 0.19 26.46
C PRO A 232 -3.54 -0.97 25.97
N LEU A 233 -3.50 -1.27 24.67
CA LEU A 233 -4.29 -2.33 24.04
C LEU A 233 -3.66 -3.73 24.13
N ASP A 234 -2.35 -3.85 24.42
CA ASP A 234 -1.65 -5.14 24.47
C ASP A 234 -2.32 -6.19 25.37
N GLY A 235 -2.86 -5.73 26.52
CA GLY A 235 -3.53 -6.62 27.47
C GLY A 235 -5.01 -6.91 27.15
N ALA A 236 -5.65 -6.11 26.30
CA ALA A 236 -7.09 -6.20 26.01
C ALA A 236 -7.37 -6.84 24.65
N ILE A 237 -6.47 -6.67 23.68
CA ILE A 237 -6.71 -7.06 22.28
C ILE A 237 -6.90 -8.57 22.10
N GLY A 238 -6.30 -9.40 22.96
CA GLY A 238 -6.44 -10.86 22.93
C GLY A 238 -7.87 -11.38 23.12
N ALA A 239 -8.77 -10.55 23.67
CA ALA A 239 -10.18 -10.88 23.87
C ALA A 239 -11.10 -10.27 22.79
N VAL A 240 -10.57 -9.48 21.86
CA VAL A 240 -11.35 -8.83 20.80
C VAL A 240 -11.56 -9.76 19.63
N ASP A 241 -12.82 -9.97 19.25
CA ASP A 241 -13.18 -10.57 17.97
C ASP A 241 -13.18 -9.47 16.89
N ALA A 242 -12.09 -9.37 16.15
CA ALA A 242 -11.90 -8.34 15.15
C ALA A 242 -12.97 -8.36 14.04
N LEU A 243 -13.42 -9.56 13.62
CA LEU A 243 -14.46 -9.69 12.59
C LEU A 243 -15.83 -9.28 13.10
N ALA A 244 -16.19 -9.68 14.31
CA ALA A 244 -17.45 -9.29 14.91
C ALA A 244 -17.50 -7.77 15.15
N ALA A 245 -16.41 -7.19 15.67
CA ALA A 245 -16.30 -5.75 15.91
C ALA A 245 -16.40 -4.95 14.60
N ALA A 246 -15.66 -5.34 13.56
CA ALA A 246 -15.68 -4.69 12.26
C ALA A 246 -17.05 -4.84 11.58
N SER A 247 -17.66 -6.03 11.61
CA SER A 247 -18.99 -6.27 11.01
C SER A 247 -20.07 -5.41 11.66
N ALA A 248 -20.08 -5.31 13.00
CA ALA A 248 -21.02 -4.45 13.71
C ALA A 248 -20.81 -2.97 13.39
N TYR A 249 -19.55 -2.52 13.30
CA TYR A 249 -19.20 -1.16 12.91
C TYR A 249 -19.68 -0.81 11.49
N PHE A 250 -19.39 -1.66 10.51
CA PHE A 250 -19.83 -1.41 9.13
C PHE A 250 -21.34 -1.49 8.97
N ALA A 251 -22.03 -2.36 9.72
CA ALA A 251 -23.50 -2.42 9.74
C ALA A 251 -24.12 -1.12 10.24
N ASP A 252 -23.53 -0.50 11.26
CA ASP A 252 -24.00 0.81 11.77
C ASP A 252 -23.75 1.96 10.75
N LEU A 253 -22.77 1.79 9.87
CA LEU A 253 -22.53 2.70 8.72
C LEU A 253 -23.43 2.39 7.51
N GLY A 254 -24.28 1.35 7.57
CA GLY A 254 -25.17 0.97 6.49
C GLY A 254 -24.60 -0.05 5.50
N HIS A 255 -23.49 -0.72 5.84
CA HIS A 255 -22.82 -1.70 4.98
C HIS A 255 -22.92 -3.12 5.56
N ASP A 256 -23.46 -4.06 4.79
CA ASP A 256 -23.49 -5.48 5.15
C ASP A 256 -22.25 -6.19 4.56
N VAL A 257 -21.33 -6.59 5.43
CA VAL A 257 -20.10 -7.32 5.05
C VAL A 257 -20.20 -8.82 5.29
N ALA A 258 -21.34 -9.35 5.76
CA ALA A 258 -21.49 -10.78 6.08
C ALA A 258 -21.19 -11.67 4.87
N GLY A 259 -21.66 -11.28 3.68
CA GLY A 259 -21.38 -11.99 2.44
C GLY A 259 -19.89 -11.99 2.05
N VAL A 260 -19.16 -10.92 2.35
CA VAL A 260 -17.71 -10.85 2.15
C VAL A 260 -17.01 -11.81 3.09
N VAL A 261 -17.28 -11.71 4.40
CA VAL A 261 -16.68 -12.57 5.43
C VAL A 261 -16.91 -14.07 5.11
N ALA A 262 -18.12 -14.44 4.67
CA ALA A 262 -18.46 -15.83 4.35
C ALA A 262 -17.68 -16.40 3.15
N ARG A 263 -17.22 -15.57 2.22
CA ARG A 263 -16.44 -16.00 1.03
C ARG A 263 -14.94 -15.86 1.21
N SER A 264 -14.51 -15.23 2.31
CA SER A 264 -13.12 -14.87 2.57
C SER A 264 -12.31 -16.01 3.19
N ASP A 265 -10.99 -15.91 3.04
CA ASP A 265 -10.03 -16.81 3.69
C ASP A 265 -9.28 -16.05 4.79
N LEU A 266 -9.61 -16.32 6.05
CA LEU A 266 -9.35 -15.41 7.16
C LEU A 266 -8.27 -15.88 8.14
N HIS A 267 -7.87 -17.16 8.11
CA HIS A 267 -6.97 -17.72 9.12
C HIS A 267 -5.65 -18.20 8.54
N PRO A 268 -4.53 -18.02 9.31
CA PRO A 268 -3.22 -18.45 8.86
C PRO A 268 -3.12 -19.97 8.71
N ARG A 269 -2.39 -20.41 7.69
CA ARG A 269 -1.99 -21.81 7.48
C ARG A 269 -0.78 -21.89 6.56
N PRO A 270 -0.02 -22.99 6.56
CA PRO A 270 1.08 -23.19 5.61
C PRO A 270 0.59 -23.14 4.16
N GLY A 271 1.39 -22.55 3.28
CA GLY A 271 1.11 -22.44 1.84
C GLY A 271 0.18 -21.30 1.43
N LYS A 272 -0.38 -20.56 2.38
CA LYS A 272 -1.21 -19.38 2.15
C LYS A 272 -0.36 -18.12 2.07
N ASP A 273 -0.76 -17.16 1.24
CA ASP A 273 -0.14 -15.83 1.20
C ASP A 273 -0.20 -15.16 2.58
N GLN A 274 0.89 -14.50 2.95
CA GLN A 274 1.04 -13.85 4.25
C GLN A 274 0.50 -12.41 4.25
N HIS A 275 0.34 -11.79 3.08
CA HIS A 275 -0.22 -10.45 2.94
C HIS A 275 -1.75 -10.50 2.92
N ALA A 276 -2.37 -9.54 3.62
CA ALA A 276 -3.80 -9.32 3.50
C ALA A 276 -4.11 -8.55 2.21
N PHE A 277 -5.25 -8.84 1.62
CA PHE A 277 -5.80 -8.08 0.50
C PHE A 277 -7.30 -8.30 0.37
N MET A 278 -7.98 -7.34 -0.23
CA MET A 278 -9.33 -7.48 -0.74
C MET A 278 -9.29 -7.73 -2.25
N MET A 279 -10.22 -8.52 -2.77
CA MET A 279 -10.42 -8.76 -4.20
C MET A 279 -11.90 -8.68 -4.58
N HIS A 280 -12.21 -7.89 -5.62
CA HIS A 280 -13.48 -7.96 -6.31
C HIS A 280 -13.33 -8.86 -7.54
N VAL A 281 -13.79 -10.09 -7.44
CA VAL A 281 -13.50 -11.14 -8.43
C VAL A 281 -14.09 -10.83 -9.80
N ASP A 282 -15.34 -10.35 -9.86
CA ASP A 282 -16.12 -10.26 -11.09
C ASP A 282 -16.69 -8.87 -11.37
N ARG A 283 -16.41 -7.90 -10.50
CA ARG A 283 -17.06 -6.57 -10.47
C ARG A 283 -18.57 -6.63 -10.43
N ARG A 284 -19.15 -7.73 -9.88
CA ARG A 284 -20.61 -7.96 -9.77
C ARG A 284 -21.04 -8.39 -8.37
N GLY A 285 -20.18 -8.21 -7.38
CA GLY A 285 -20.47 -8.47 -5.98
C GLY A 285 -19.81 -9.71 -5.39
N ASP A 286 -18.99 -10.44 -6.14
CA ASP A 286 -18.08 -11.44 -5.55
C ASP A 286 -16.85 -10.75 -4.98
N VAL A 287 -17.04 -10.15 -3.80
CA VAL A 287 -15.98 -9.48 -3.04
C VAL A 287 -15.51 -10.42 -1.94
N ARG A 288 -14.19 -10.58 -1.82
CA ARG A 288 -13.52 -11.45 -0.86
C ARG A 288 -12.32 -10.74 -0.22
N THR A 289 -11.94 -11.19 0.99
CA THR A 289 -10.69 -10.76 1.63
C THR A 289 -9.86 -11.97 2.03
N LEU A 290 -8.53 -11.88 1.84
CA LEU A 290 -7.59 -12.84 2.39
C LEU A 290 -6.88 -12.19 3.56
N MET A 291 -6.88 -12.85 4.72
CA MET A 291 -6.26 -12.36 5.95
C MET A 291 -5.57 -13.51 6.69
N ASN A 292 -4.73 -13.19 7.68
CA ASN A 292 -4.10 -14.16 8.57
C ASN A 292 -4.35 -13.75 10.02
N LEU A 293 -5.61 -13.73 10.44
CA LEU A 293 -6.07 -13.16 11.69
C LEU A 293 -5.37 -13.76 12.91
N THR A 294 -4.77 -12.90 13.70
CA THR A 294 -4.30 -13.19 15.06
C THR A 294 -4.76 -12.05 15.98
N PRO A 295 -4.88 -12.28 17.30
CA PRO A 295 -5.45 -11.31 18.24
C PRO A 295 -4.42 -10.19 18.55
N THR A 296 -4.18 -9.30 17.61
CA THR A 296 -3.29 -8.13 17.71
C THR A 296 -3.97 -6.86 17.21
N VAL A 297 -3.52 -5.70 17.68
CA VAL A 297 -4.00 -4.40 17.17
C VAL A 297 -3.79 -4.28 15.66
N ARG A 298 -2.64 -4.76 15.17
CA ARG A 298 -2.34 -4.79 13.73
C ARG A 298 -3.42 -5.54 12.93
N TRP A 299 -3.86 -6.71 13.40
CA TRP A 299 -4.90 -7.46 12.68
C TRP A 299 -6.30 -6.88 12.84
N LEU A 300 -6.59 -6.17 13.94
CA LEU A 300 -7.81 -5.37 14.03
C LEU A 300 -7.81 -4.23 12.99
N GLU A 301 -6.69 -3.50 12.90
CA GLU A 301 -6.49 -2.44 11.89
C GLU A 301 -6.59 -2.99 10.48
N THR A 302 -5.88 -4.09 10.18
CA THR A 302 -5.93 -4.76 8.87
C THR A 302 -7.34 -5.22 8.53
N THR A 303 -8.10 -5.77 9.49
CA THR A 303 -9.49 -6.19 9.25
C THR A 303 -10.38 -5.02 8.85
N LEU A 304 -10.25 -3.90 9.54
CA LEU A 304 -10.99 -2.68 9.22
C LEU A 304 -10.56 -2.09 7.86
N HIS A 305 -9.28 -2.17 7.54
CA HIS A 305 -8.72 -1.72 6.27
C HIS A 305 -9.25 -2.54 5.10
N GLU A 306 -9.12 -3.86 5.14
CA GLU A 306 -9.55 -4.74 4.04
C GLU A 306 -11.07 -4.73 3.85
N LEU A 307 -11.83 -4.67 4.95
CA LEU A 307 -13.28 -4.49 4.84
C LEU A 307 -13.65 -3.06 4.39
N GLY A 308 -12.79 -2.07 4.64
CA GLY A 308 -12.92 -0.73 4.08
C GLY A 308 -12.85 -0.73 2.54
N HIS A 309 -11.90 -1.47 1.96
CA HIS A 309 -11.88 -1.73 0.51
C HIS A 309 -13.15 -2.44 0.05
N ALA A 310 -13.58 -3.47 0.80
CA ALA A 310 -14.75 -4.26 0.43
C ALA A 310 -16.04 -3.43 0.39
N ILE A 311 -16.27 -2.52 1.33
CA ILE A 311 -17.47 -1.67 1.31
C ILE A 311 -17.46 -0.70 0.14
N TYR A 312 -16.29 -0.23 -0.32
CA TYR A 312 -16.22 0.57 -1.53
C TYR A 312 -16.76 -0.22 -2.73
N GLU A 313 -16.23 -1.41 -2.93
CA GLU A 313 -16.62 -2.28 -4.04
C GLU A 313 -18.11 -2.67 -4.00
N LEU A 314 -18.64 -2.93 -2.81
CA LEU A 314 -20.07 -3.25 -2.62
C LEU A 314 -20.99 -2.05 -2.83
N ALA A 315 -20.49 -0.83 -2.63
CA ALA A 315 -21.28 0.40 -2.79
C ALA A 315 -21.31 0.91 -4.24
N LEU A 316 -20.49 0.39 -5.14
CA LEU A 316 -20.48 0.76 -6.56
C LEU A 316 -21.87 0.55 -7.17
N ASP A 317 -22.30 1.50 -8.04
CA ASP A 317 -23.56 1.36 -8.75
C ASP A 317 -23.57 0.10 -9.64
N PRO A 318 -24.44 -0.88 -9.37
CA PRO A 318 -24.49 -2.11 -10.15
C PRO A 318 -24.89 -1.90 -11.62
N ASP A 319 -25.48 -0.75 -11.94
CA ASP A 319 -25.90 -0.40 -13.30
C ASP A 319 -24.76 0.23 -14.13
N LEU A 320 -23.62 0.53 -13.51
CA LEU A 320 -22.43 1.00 -14.25
C LEU A 320 -21.96 -0.05 -15.26
N PRO A 321 -21.51 0.35 -16.44
CA PRO A 321 -20.75 -0.50 -17.35
C PRO A 321 -19.53 -1.11 -16.63
N TRP A 322 -19.09 -2.29 -17.03
CA TRP A 322 -18.03 -3.03 -16.34
C TRP A 322 -16.71 -2.24 -16.21
N LEU A 323 -16.31 -1.49 -17.26
CA LEU A 323 -15.11 -0.63 -17.21
C LEU A 323 -15.19 0.43 -16.12
N LEU A 324 -16.38 0.94 -15.82
CA LEU A 324 -16.59 1.99 -14.83
C LEU A 324 -16.94 1.46 -13.44
N ARG A 325 -17.27 0.16 -13.32
CA ARG A 325 -17.63 -0.49 -12.07
C ARG A 325 -16.38 -0.93 -11.30
N GLN A 326 -15.63 0.05 -10.88
CA GLN A 326 -14.42 -0.06 -10.05
C GLN A 326 -14.23 1.27 -9.32
N PRO A 327 -13.40 1.33 -8.27
CA PRO A 327 -13.05 2.59 -7.63
C PRO A 327 -12.54 3.62 -8.63
N ALA A 328 -12.83 4.89 -8.39
CA ALA A 328 -12.43 5.97 -9.28
C ALA A 328 -10.90 6.05 -9.47
N HIS A 329 -10.16 5.64 -8.44
CA HIS A 329 -8.70 5.55 -8.42
C HIS A 329 -8.25 4.69 -7.25
N ILE A 330 -7.02 4.16 -7.30
CA ILE A 330 -6.44 3.40 -6.19
C ILE A 330 -6.35 4.24 -4.92
N LEU A 331 -5.98 5.52 -5.00
CA LEU A 331 -5.95 6.40 -3.84
C LEU A 331 -7.32 6.58 -3.17
N THR A 332 -8.42 6.48 -3.90
CA THR A 332 -9.77 6.65 -3.33
C THR A 332 -10.19 5.42 -2.53
N THR A 333 -9.84 4.22 -2.98
CA THR A 333 -10.10 3.00 -2.22
C THR A 333 -9.15 2.87 -1.02
N GLU A 334 -7.87 3.25 -1.18
CA GLU A 334 -6.93 3.36 -0.06
C GLU A 334 -7.44 4.35 1.00
N ALA A 335 -7.99 5.49 0.59
CA ALA A 335 -8.52 6.47 1.54
C ALA A 335 -9.63 5.89 2.42
N ILE A 336 -10.55 5.14 1.84
CA ILE A 336 -11.63 4.48 2.60
C ILE A 336 -11.06 3.40 3.52
N ALA A 337 -10.15 2.57 3.04
CA ALA A 337 -9.50 1.54 3.83
C ALA A 337 -8.71 2.12 5.02
N MET A 338 -7.92 3.16 4.79
CA MET A 338 -7.15 3.86 5.82
C MET A 338 -8.04 4.59 6.82
N LEU A 339 -9.11 5.25 6.35
CA LEU A 339 -10.09 5.91 7.22
C LEU A 339 -10.67 4.91 8.25
N HIS A 340 -11.01 3.71 7.80
CA HIS A 340 -11.55 2.68 8.69
C HIS A 340 -10.47 1.96 9.48
N GLY A 341 -9.29 1.71 8.92
CA GLY A 341 -8.14 1.14 9.63
C GLY A 341 -7.74 1.94 10.88
N ARG A 342 -7.73 3.28 10.76
CA ARG A 342 -7.45 4.19 11.89
C ARG A 342 -8.39 3.99 13.09
N ARG A 343 -9.59 3.44 12.89
CA ARG A 343 -10.57 3.18 13.97
C ARG A 343 -10.08 2.13 14.97
N ALA A 344 -9.10 1.30 14.62
CA ALA A 344 -8.49 0.35 15.55
C ALA A 344 -7.87 1.01 16.80
N ARG A 345 -7.65 2.32 16.78
CA ARG A 345 -7.17 3.11 17.93
C ARG A 345 -8.13 4.23 18.34
N ASP A 346 -9.33 4.27 17.75
CA ASP A 346 -10.37 5.23 18.10
C ASP A 346 -11.13 4.79 19.35
N ALA A 347 -11.24 5.67 20.34
CA ALA A 347 -11.87 5.34 21.62
C ALA A 347 -13.33 4.89 21.47
N ALA A 348 -14.10 5.57 20.62
CA ALA A 348 -15.51 5.24 20.44
C ALA A 348 -15.69 3.87 19.77
N PHE A 349 -14.84 3.54 18.76
CA PHE A 349 -14.82 2.22 18.14
C PHE A 349 -14.44 1.14 19.16
N LEU A 350 -13.35 1.35 19.91
CA LEU A 350 -12.82 0.39 20.87
C LEU A 350 -13.83 0.06 21.98
N GLU A 351 -14.51 1.07 22.52
CA GLU A 351 -15.54 0.87 23.56
C GLU A 351 -16.80 0.19 23.00
N ARG A 352 -17.31 0.71 21.89
CA ARG A 352 -18.64 0.31 21.40
C ARG A 352 -18.65 -1.03 20.68
N TYR A 353 -17.62 -1.31 19.87
CA TYR A 353 -17.61 -2.50 19.00
C TYR A 353 -16.59 -3.56 19.44
N ALA A 354 -15.44 -3.14 19.95
CA ALA A 354 -14.39 -4.06 20.37
C ALA A 354 -14.50 -4.47 21.85
N GLY A 355 -15.39 -3.84 22.64
CA GLY A 355 -15.59 -4.18 24.03
C GLY A 355 -14.37 -3.87 24.93
N VAL A 356 -13.48 -2.99 24.49
CA VAL A 356 -12.30 -2.56 25.25
C VAL A 356 -12.77 -1.66 26.41
N PRO A 357 -12.28 -1.87 27.65
CA PRO A 357 -12.63 -1.00 28.78
C PRO A 357 -12.30 0.46 28.50
N ALA A 358 -13.21 1.38 28.86
CA ALA A 358 -13.07 2.81 28.61
C ALA A 358 -11.72 3.40 29.06
N ALA A 359 -11.18 2.94 30.19
CA ALA A 359 -9.88 3.40 30.70
C ALA A 359 -8.71 3.08 29.74
N LEU A 360 -8.80 2.00 28.98
CA LEU A 360 -7.79 1.62 27.98
C LEU A 360 -8.11 2.25 26.61
N ALA A 361 -9.37 2.27 26.23
CA ALA A 361 -9.81 2.85 24.95
C ALA A 361 -9.52 4.36 24.89
N GLN A 362 -9.75 5.09 25.97
CA GLN A 362 -9.54 6.54 26.11
C GLN A 362 -8.11 6.92 26.50
N ASP A 363 -7.19 5.95 26.65
CA ASP A 363 -5.81 6.26 26.97
C ASP A 363 -5.19 7.13 25.87
N PRO A 364 -4.60 8.29 26.22
CA PRO A 364 -4.06 9.22 25.24
C PRO A 364 -2.92 8.63 24.39
N VAL A 365 -2.31 7.54 24.81
CA VAL A 365 -1.29 6.81 24.05
C VAL A 365 -1.87 6.30 22.72
N ASN A 366 -3.15 5.91 22.66
CA ASN A 366 -3.79 5.47 21.41
C ASN A 366 -3.76 6.58 20.34
N ALA A 367 -4.28 7.75 20.67
CA ALA A 367 -4.31 8.89 19.75
C ALA A 367 -2.90 9.39 19.42
N ALA A 368 -1.98 9.42 20.39
CA ALA A 368 -0.60 9.82 20.18
C ALA A 368 0.14 8.85 19.26
N THR A 369 -0.08 7.54 19.41
CA THR A 369 0.51 6.51 18.52
C THR A 369 -0.03 6.62 17.10
N GLN A 370 -1.33 6.88 16.94
CA GLN A 370 -1.94 7.11 15.62
C GLN A 370 -1.35 8.34 14.92
N ARG A 371 -1.18 9.45 15.62
CA ARG A 371 -0.53 10.65 15.06
C ARG A 371 0.91 10.40 14.65
N ARG A 372 1.67 9.70 15.50
CA ARG A 372 3.05 9.28 15.19
C ARG A 372 3.09 8.46 13.91
N ALA A 373 2.15 7.52 13.74
CA ALA A 373 2.05 6.68 12.55
C ALA A 373 1.84 7.52 11.28
N LEU A 374 0.95 8.52 11.31
CA LEU A 374 0.73 9.43 10.19
C LEU A 374 1.99 10.22 9.81
N LEU A 375 2.72 10.73 10.81
CA LEU A 375 3.96 11.48 10.57
C LEU A 375 5.06 10.58 10.00
N VAL A 376 5.26 9.39 10.57
CA VAL A 376 6.27 8.42 10.09
C VAL A 376 5.96 7.99 8.67
N LEU A 377 4.70 7.63 8.35
CA LEU A 377 4.28 7.25 7.02
C LEU A 377 4.54 8.38 6.00
N ALA A 378 4.19 9.61 6.35
CA ALA A 378 4.40 10.76 5.46
C ALA A 378 5.88 10.91 5.08
N GLN A 379 6.81 10.77 6.04
CA GLN A 379 8.24 10.86 5.75
C GLN A 379 8.74 9.67 4.92
N TRP A 380 8.27 8.46 5.23
CA TRP A 380 8.64 7.28 4.47
C TRP A 380 8.19 7.35 3.01
N VAL A 381 6.96 7.80 2.76
CA VAL A 381 6.46 7.98 1.39
C VAL A 381 7.26 9.03 0.63
N GLN A 382 7.70 10.10 1.28
CA GLN A 382 8.62 11.07 0.66
C GLN A 382 9.93 10.41 0.19
N VAL A 383 10.51 9.53 1.01
CA VAL A 383 11.71 8.77 0.62
C VAL A 383 11.43 7.92 -0.61
N MET A 384 10.42 7.07 -0.55
CA MET A 384 10.14 6.12 -1.62
C MET A 384 9.78 6.79 -2.94
N THR A 385 8.87 7.75 -2.92
CA THR A 385 8.39 8.42 -4.12
C THR A 385 9.50 9.19 -4.83
N ARG A 386 10.33 9.92 -4.07
CA ARG A 386 11.47 10.67 -4.62
C ARG A 386 12.59 9.75 -5.08
N PHE A 387 12.80 8.65 -4.37
CA PHE A 387 13.77 7.65 -4.78
C PHE A 387 13.36 6.99 -6.10
N GLU A 388 12.11 6.55 -6.26
CA GLU A 388 11.64 5.94 -7.51
C GLU A 388 11.74 6.91 -8.70
N ARG A 389 11.39 8.18 -8.49
CA ARG A 389 11.60 9.21 -9.52
C ARG A 389 13.05 9.29 -9.97
N ALA A 390 13.99 9.32 -9.02
CA ALA A 390 15.44 9.38 -9.31
C ALA A 390 15.94 8.07 -9.94
N PHE A 391 15.45 6.93 -9.48
CA PHE A 391 15.79 5.60 -9.98
C PHE A 391 15.43 5.43 -11.46
N TYR A 392 14.23 5.85 -11.87
CA TYR A 392 13.85 5.81 -13.28
C TYR A 392 14.52 6.89 -14.12
N ALA A 393 14.86 8.04 -13.54
CA ALA A 393 15.60 9.08 -14.24
C ALA A 393 17.02 8.63 -14.61
N ASP A 394 17.74 7.96 -13.70
CA ASP A 394 19.08 7.40 -13.91
C ASP A 394 19.28 6.08 -13.17
N PRO A 395 18.90 4.95 -13.78
CA PRO A 395 19.07 3.63 -13.16
C PRO A 395 20.53 3.24 -12.89
N ASP A 396 21.48 3.87 -13.56
CA ASP A 396 22.93 3.60 -13.45
C ASP A 396 23.66 4.53 -12.48
N GLY A 397 22.95 5.54 -11.94
CA GLY A 397 23.46 6.51 -11.00
C GLY A 397 23.89 5.93 -9.64
N ASP A 398 24.40 6.79 -8.77
CA ASP A 398 24.72 6.45 -7.38
C ASP A 398 23.45 6.37 -6.53
N LEU A 399 22.73 5.27 -6.68
CA LEU A 399 21.45 5.04 -6.01
C LEU A 399 21.61 4.89 -4.49
N ASP A 400 22.76 4.41 -4.00
CA ASP A 400 23.02 4.35 -2.56
C ASP A 400 23.15 5.76 -1.95
N ALA A 401 23.84 6.67 -2.63
CA ALA A 401 23.92 8.07 -2.18
C ALA A 401 22.52 8.71 -2.16
N ILE A 402 21.77 8.61 -3.26
CA ILE A 402 20.41 9.16 -3.36
C ILE A 402 19.50 8.60 -2.27
N TRP A 403 19.53 7.27 -2.05
CA TRP A 403 18.73 6.62 -1.02
C TRP A 403 18.99 7.19 0.36
N TRP A 404 20.27 7.22 0.76
CA TRP A 404 20.64 7.69 2.10
C TRP A 404 20.44 9.19 2.29
N ASP A 405 20.65 10.01 1.26
CA ASP A 405 20.36 11.43 1.32
C ASP A 405 18.86 11.69 1.56
N LEU A 406 17.98 10.90 0.93
CA LEU A 406 16.54 10.98 1.15
C LEU A 406 16.13 10.47 2.54
N VAL A 407 16.69 9.35 3.01
CA VAL A 407 16.44 8.80 4.35
C VAL A 407 16.89 9.77 5.44
N GLU A 408 18.09 10.35 5.30
CA GLU A 408 18.59 11.35 6.25
C GLU A 408 17.73 12.61 6.25
N ARG A 409 17.36 13.09 5.08
CA ARG A 409 16.55 14.31 4.91
C ARG A 409 15.15 14.16 5.51
N HIS A 410 14.41 13.13 5.12
CA HIS A 410 13.00 13.01 5.46
C HIS A 410 12.78 12.29 6.79
N GLN A 411 13.44 11.14 7.01
CA GLN A 411 13.27 10.38 8.23
C GLN A 411 14.21 10.82 9.36
N GLY A 412 15.31 11.49 9.04
CA GLY A 412 16.35 11.85 10.00
C GLY A 412 17.13 10.65 10.53
N ILE A 413 17.08 9.53 9.83
CA ILE A 413 17.83 8.31 10.17
C ILE A 413 19.21 8.41 9.49
N PRO A 414 20.31 8.43 10.25
CA PRO A 414 21.63 8.65 9.67
C PRO A 414 22.08 7.43 8.86
N ARG A 415 22.89 7.71 7.84
CA ARG A 415 23.60 6.67 7.08
C ARG A 415 24.52 5.89 8.01
N PRO A 416 24.54 4.54 7.96
CA PRO A 416 25.48 3.74 8.74
C PRO A 416 26.94 4.09 8.42
N ALA A 417 27.78 4.18 9.46
CA ALA A 417 29.21 4.47 9.28
C ALA A 417 29.93 3.42 8.40
N VAL A 418 29.50 2.17 8.48
CA VAL A 418 29.89 1.10 7.54
C VAL A 418 28.76 0.96 6.53
N PRO A 419 28.94 1.41 5.29
CA PRO A 419 27.89 1.37 4.27
C PRO A 419 27.43 -0.05 3.98
N LEU A 420 26.17 -0.17 3.58
CA LEU A 420 25.62 -1.33 2.87
C LEU A 420 25.51 -0.96 1.39
N VAL A 421 26.10 -1.79 0.55
CA VAL A 421 25.99 -1.63 -0.91
C VAL A 421 24.62 -2.10 -1.35
N ASP A 422 24.00 -1.34 -2.25
CA ASP A 422 22.68 -1.62 -2.82
C ASP A 422 21.57 -1.79 -1.76
N ALA A 423 21.71 -1.08 -0.62
CA ALA A 423 20.71 -1.13 0.44
C ALA A 423 19.29 -0.71 -0.05
N TRP A 424 19.19 0.23 -0.99
CA TRP A 424 17.95 0.66 -1.63
C TRP A 424 17.19 -0.50 -2.29
N ALA A 425 17.91 -1.44 -2.92
CA ALA A 425 17.35 -2.55 -3.65
C ALA A 425 16.66 -3.61 -2.76
N SER A 426 16.86 -3.55 -1.45
CA SER A 426 16.18 -4.46 -0.52
C SER A 426 14.67 -4.21 -0.40
N LYS A 427 14.14 -3.11 -0.97
CA LYS A 427 12.70 -2.82 -0.97
C LYS A 427 12.02 -3.51 -2.16
N ILE A 428 11.27 -4.56 -1.88
CA ILE A 428 10.62 -5.41 -2.88
C ILE A 428 9.70 -4.63 -3.86
N HIS A 429 9.08 -3.53 -3.39
CA HIS A 429 8.14 -2.74 -4.19
C HIS A 429 8.74 -2.19 -5.49
N LEU A 430 10.05 -1.89 -5.51
CA LEU A 430 10.74 -1.43 -6.72
C LEU A 430 10.65 -2.44 -7.88
N GLY A 431 10.58 -3.73 -7.54
CA GLY A 431 10.41 -4.82 -8.51
C GLY A 431 8.96 -5.10 -8.85
N VAL A 432 8.10 -5.32 -7.83
CA VAL A 432 6.77 -5.93 -7.99
C VAL A 432 5.59 -4.95 -7.93
N ALA A 433 5.79 -3.76 -7.36
CA ALA A 433 4.76 -2.72 -7.26
C ALA A 433 5.38 -1.33 -7.48
N PRO A 434 5.93 -1.08 -8.68
CA PRO A 434 6.61 0.18 -8.97
C PRO A 434 5.63 1.35 -9.04
N CYS A 435 6.12 2.52 -8.63
CA CYS A 435 5.38 3.78 -8.70
C CYS A 435 4.03 3.74 -7.95
N TYR A 436 4.00 3.04 -6.79
CA TYR A 436 2.77 2.86 -6.03
C TYR A 436 2.71 3.73 -4.76
N TYR A 437 3.86 4.02 -4.14
CA TYR A 437 3.93 4.55 -2.77
C TYR A 437 3.20 5.88 -2.54
N HIS A 438 3.14 6.75 -3.55
CA HIS A 438 2.41 8.01 -3.43
C HIS A 438 0.92 7.80 -3.12
N ASN A 439 0.32 6.68 -3.54
CA ASN A 439 -1.08 6.38 -3.29
C ASN A 439 -1.38 6.17 -1.80
N TYR A 440 -0.45 5.64 -1.00
CA TYR A 440 -0.63 5.54 0.44
C TYR A 440 -0.76 6.92 1.10
N LEU A 441 0.11 7.88 0.76
CA LEU A 441 0.04 9.21 1.34
C LEU A 441 -1.14 10.02 0.82
N LEU A 442 -1.44 9.93 -0.47
CA LEU A 442 -2.64 10.54 -1.04
C LEU A 442 -3.92 9.95 -0.45
N GLY A 443 -3.94 8.64 -0.21
CA GLY A 443 -5.02 7.94 0.49
C GLY A 443 -5.23 8.47 1.91
N GLU A 444 -4.16 8.62 2.69
CA GLU A 444 -4.22 9.19 4.04
C GLU A 444 -4.65 10.66 4.07
N ILE A 445 -4.19 11.46 3.10
CA ILE A 445 -4.63 12.86 2.94
C ILE A 445 -6.14 12.90 2.65
N LEU A 446 -6.61 12.06 1.74
CA LEU A 446 -8.03 11.98 1.40
C LEU A 446 -8.86 11.40 2.56
N ALA A 447 -8.36 10.40 3.29
CA ALA A 447 -9.02 9.85 4.48
C ALA A 447 -9.29 10.94 5.52
N SER A 448 -8.30 11.79 5.82
CA SER A 448 -8.47 12.94 6.69
C SER A 448 -9.47 13.96 6.14
N GLN A 449 -9.46 14.21 4.84
CA GLN A 449 -10.42 15.12 4.20
C GLN A 449 -11.85 14.59 4.28
N ILE A 450 -12.05 13.27 4.10
CA ILE A 450 -13.36 12.61 4.24
C ILE A 450 -13.84 12.69 5.69
N ASP A 451 -13.00 12.37 6.67
CA ASP A 451 -13.35 12.43 8.10
C ASP A 451 -13.73 13.84 8.56
N ALA A 452 -13.07 14.86 7.99
CA ALA A 452 -13.39 16.26 8.23
C ALA A 452 -14.67 16.73 7.52
N TRP A 453 -15.02 16.09 6.39
CA TRP A 453 -16.23 16.44 5.63
C TRP A 453 -17.49 15.86 6.26
N THR A 454 -17.50 14.55 6.58
CA THR A 454 -18.72 13.89 7.11
C THR A 454 -18.38 12.59 7.84
N THR A 455 -19.17 12.27 8.86
CA THR A 455 -19.16 10.97 9.55
C THR A 455 -20.33 10.07 9.10
N SER A 456 -21.11 10.52 8.12
CA SER A 456 -22.28 9.79 7.59
C SER A 456 -21.85 8.74 6.58
N GLY A 457 -21.88 7.46 6.95
CA GLY A 457 -21.63 6.34 6.04
C GLY A 457 -22.47 6.40 4.77
N PRO A 458 -23.80 6.60 4.83
CA PRO A 458 -24.66 6.74 3.65
C PRO A 458 -24.27 7.91 2.73
N GLU A 459 -23.82 9.04 3.27
CA GLU A 459 -23.39 10.19 2.47
C GLU A 459 -22.09 9.89 1.73
N VAL A 460 -21.12 9.26 2.39
CA VAL A 460 -19.88 8.79 1.76
C VAL A 460 -20.21 7.79 0.65
N ALA A 461 -21.05 6.79 0.94
CA ALA A 461 -21.46 5.79 -0.03
C ALA A 461 -22.07 6.40 -1.28
N GLU A 462 -23.06 7.30 -1.15
CA GLU A 462 -23.76 7.88 -2.29
C GLU A 462 -22.90 8.85 -3.11
N ARG A 463 -22.09 9.69 -2.45
CA ARG A 463 -21.39 10.79 -3.13
C ARG A 463 -19.98 10.42 -3.58
N LEU A 464 -19.32 9.47 -2.90
CA LEU A 464 -17.92 9.14 -3.18
C LEU A 464 -17.74 7.71 -3.72
N LEU A 465 -18.47 6.71 -3.18
CA LEU A 465 -18.24 5.32 -3.55
C LEU A 465 -19.08 4.91 -4.77
N ARG A 466 -20.39 5.17 -4.73
CA ARG A 466 -21.35 4.75 -5.74
C ARG A 466 -20.98 5.14 -7.18
N PRO A 467 -20.44 6.35 -7.46
CA PRO A 467 -20.10 6.74 -8.82
C PRO A 467 -18.97 5.91 -9.46
N GLY A 468 -18.12 5.26 -8.67
CA GLY A 468 -16.98 4.50 -9.17
C GLY A 468 -16.12 5.30 -10.16
N ALA A 469 -15.59 4.63 -11.17
CA ALA A 469 -14.75 5.24 -12.21
C ALA A 469 -15.55 6.02 -13.27
N SER A 470 -16.88 6.22 -13.10
CA SER A 470 -17.70 7.03 -14.03
C SER A 470 -17.35 8.52 -14.00
N VAL A 471 -16.72 8.95 -12.91
CA VAL A 471 -16.17 10.30 -12.74
C VAL A 471 -14.67 10.17 -12.47
N ARG A 472 -13.87 11.03 -13.11
CA ARG A 472 -12.44 11.09 -12.81
C ARG A 472 -12.22 11.43 -11.33
N TRP A 473 -11.25 10.77 -10.68
CA TRP A 473 -11.10 10.76 -9.23
C TRP A 473 -10.97 12.17 -8.60
N ASP A 474 -10.24 13.08 -9.24
CA ASP A 474 -10.03 14.44 -8.72
C ASP A 474 -11.33 15.26 -8.73
N ARG A 475 -12.13 15.10 -9.78
CA ARG A 475 -13.48 15.70 -9.87
C ARG A 475 -14.45 15.06 -8.89
N LEU A 476 -14.36 13.75 -8.73
CA LEU A 476 -15.20 13.02 -7.77
C LEU A 476 -14.97 13.52 -6.34
N VAL A 477 -13.69 13.64 -5.93
CA VAL A 477 -13.31 14.17 -4.61
C VAL A 477 -13.83 15.59 -4.42
N GLU A 478 -13.63 16.48 -5.41
CA GLU A 478 -14.13 17.85 -5.35
C GLU A 478 -15.67 17.93 -5.26
N GLN A 479 -16.38 17.12 -6.05
CA GLN A 479 -17.85 17.06 -6.04
C GLN A 479 -18.39 16.48 -4.73
N ALA A 480 -17.74 15.47 -4.17
CA ALA A 480 -18.14 14.82 -2.95
C ALA A 480 -17.90 15.72 -1.73
N THR A 481 -16.70 16.23 -1.57
CA THR A 481 -16.27 16.94 -0.35
C THR A 481 -16.44 18.46 -0.42
N GLY A 482 -16.69 19.01 -1.62
CA GLY A 482 -16.80 20.45 -1.85
C GLY A 482 -15.47 21.17 -2.04
N ALA A 483 -14.35 20.43 -2.07
CA ALA A 483 -12.99 20.96 -2.27
C ALA A 483 -12.11 19.96 -3.01
N PRO A 484 -11.12 20.42 -3.81
CA PRO A 484 -10.12 19.53 -4.37
C PRO A 484 -9.31 18.84 -3.26
N LEU A 485 -8.65 17.73 -3.58
CA LEU A 485 -7.75 17.06 -2.64
C LEU A 485 -6.71 18.06 -2.10
N GLY A 486 -6.59 18.15 -0.76
CA GLY A 486 -5.71 19.10 -0.08
C GLY A 486 -5.24 18.61 1.28
N ILE A 487 -4.08 19.10 1.70
CA ILE A 487 -3.35 18.60 2.88
C ILE A 487 -3.90 19.09 4.23
N ALA A 488 -4.79 20.10 4.26
CA ALA A 488 -5.14 20.81 5.50
C ALA A 488 -5.71 19.91 6.59
N ALA A 489 -6.61 18.98 6.24
CA ALA A 489 -7.19 18.05 7.19
C ALA A 489 -6.14 17.07 7.74
N PHE A 490 -5.29 16.53 6.87
CA PHE A 490 -4.21 15.62 7.27
C PHE A 490 -3.19 16.30 8.21
N VAL A 491 -2.79 17.54 7.89
CA VAL A 491 -1.89 18.32 8.76
C VAL A 491 -2.54 18.56 10.13
N ALA A 492 -3.84 18.86 10.16
CA ALA A 492 -4.58 19.01 11.41
C ALA A 492 -4.58 17.70 12.23
N ASP A 493 -4.84 16.55 11.60
CA ASP A 493 -4.84 15.23 12.27
C ASP A 493 -3.46 14.87 12.81
N ALA A 494 -2.42 15.05 11.99
CA ALA A 494 -1.05 14.73 12.38
C ALA A 494 -0.43 15.71 13.41
N SER A 495 -1.01 16.92 13.58
CA SER A 495 -0.47 17.97 14.44
C SER A 495 -1.33 18.24 15.69
N ARG A 496 -2.42 17.51 15.91
CA ARG A 496 -3.24 17.67 17.15
C ARG A 496 -2.38 17.35 18.38
N PRO A 497 -2.49 18.15 19.47
CA PRO A 497 -1.73 17.90 20.70
C PRO A 497 -2.15 16.61 21.42
#